data_ddfabc854e5a877b9ade0f820558ba69
#
_entry.id   ddfabc854e5a877b9ade0f820558ba69
#
_cell.length_a   1.000
_cell.length_b   1.000
_cell.length_c   1.000
_cell.angle_alpha   90.00
_cell.angle_beta   90.00
_cell.angle_gamma   90.00
#
_symmetry.space_group_name_H-M   'P 1'
#
loop_
_entity.id
_entity.type
_entity.pdbx_description
1 polymer ?
#
loop_
_entity_poly.entity_id
_entity_poly.type
_entity_poly.pdbx_seq_one_letter_code
_entity_poly.pdbx_strand_id
1 'polypeptide(L)' 'MDSILHHLKMHGESLDAEIAKTAGLPLDLTRTYLEQLSANGEIMTYHSTRFESGEKIEGIRCRLVGFVPPHAPGRKTK' A
#
# COMPACT_ATOMS: atom_id res chain seq x y z
N MET A 1 -10.79 -8.35 -4.34
CA MET A 1 -9.79 -7.29 -4.64
C MET A 1 -10.36 -5.88 -4.55
N ASP A 2 -11.66 -5.75 -4.71
CA ASP A 2 -12.28 -4.42 -4.60
C ASP A 2 -12.07 -3.79 -3.23
N SER A 3 -12.06 -4.62 -2.18
CA SER A 3 -11.83 -4.11 -0.83
C SER A 3 -10.48 -3.45 -0.69
N ILE A 4 -9.49 -4.03 -1.36
CA ILE A 4 -8.12 -3.50 -1.32
C ILE A 4 -8.06 -2.16 -2.03
N LEU A 5 -8.65 -2.08 -3.21
CA LEU A 5 -8.67 -0.83 -3.97
C LEU A 5 -9.43 0.24 -3.22
N HIS A 6 -10.55 -0.13 -2.60
CA HIS A 6 -11.34 0.81 -1.80
C HIS A 6 -10.52 1.33 -0.62
N HIS A 7 -9.82 0.43 0.07
CA HIS A 7 -8.98 0.81 1.19
C HIS A 7 -7.91 1.83 0.78
N LEU A 8 -7.26 1.56 -0.35
CA LEU A 8 -6.22 2.46 -0.83
C LEU A 8 -6.79 3.80 -1.28
N LYS A 9 -8.00 3.77 -1.85
CA LYS A 9 -8.66 4.99 -2.27
C LYS A 9 -8.99 5.87 -1.07
N MET A 10 -9.39 5.25 0.04
CA MET A 10 -9.77 6.00 1.23
C MET A 10 -8.56 6.46 2.06
N HIS A 11 -7.52 5.66 2.09
CA HIS A 11 -6.38 5.93 2.97
C HIS A 11 -5.12 6.37 2.23
N GLY A 12 -5.10 6.25 0.94
CA GLY A 12 -3.95 6.60 0.13
C GLY A 12 -2.94 5.47 0.14
N GLU A 13 -1.88 5.63 0.92
CA GLU A 13 -0.81 4.65 0.97
C GLU A 13 -0.97 3.79 2.22
N SER A 14 -0.80 2.49 2.08
CA SER A 14 -0.95 1.56 3.20
C SER A 14 0.02 0.40 3.07
N LEU A 15 0.31 -0.22 4.21
CA LEU A 15 1.12 -1.42 4.23
C LEU A 15 0.24 -2.64 4.00
N ASP A 16 0.86 -3.69 3.46
CA ASP A 16 0.14 -4.93 3.20
C ASP A 16 -0.52 -5.51 4.45
N ALA A 17 0.16 -5.43 5.59
CA ALA A 17 -0.40 -5.92 6.84
C ALA A 17 -1.64 -5.12 7.25
N GLU A 18 -1.64 -3.82 7.02
CA GLU A 18 -2.79 -2.99 7.34
C GLU A 18 -3.97 -3.31 6.44
N ILE A 19 -3.70 -3.53 5.17
CA ILE A 19 -4.74 -3.90 4.21
C ILE A 19 -5.35 -5.24 4.60
N ALA A 20 -4.49 -6.22 4.92
CA ALA A 20 -4.96 -7.54 5.32
C ALA A 20 -5.86 -7.48 6.54
N LYS A 21 -5.46 -6.69 7.52
CA LYS A 21 -6.22 -6.55 8.75
C LYS A 21 -7.58 -5.92 8.49
N THR A 22 -7.61 -4.84 7.71
CA THR A 22 -8.84 -4.12 7.43
C THR A 22 -9.79 -4.97 6.56
N ALA A 23 -9.23 -5.69 5.60
CA ALA A 23 -10.04 -6.51 4.70
C ALA A 23 -10.42 -7.87 5.32
N GLY A 24 -9.79 -8.23 6.45
CA GLY A 24 -10.07 -9.51 7.07
C GLY A 24 -9.49 -10.68 6.30
N LEU A 25 -8.37 -10.48 5.63
CA LEU A 25 -7.75 -11.50 4.80
C LEU A 25 -6.42 -11.96 5.38
N PRO A 26 -6.01 -13.21 5.10
CA PRO A 26 -4.66 -13.64 5.45
C PRO A 26 -3.63 -12.80 4.70
N LEU A 27 -2.49 -12.59 5.32
CA LEU A 27 -1.45 -11.77 4.72
C LEU A 27 -0.97 -12.35 3.39
N ASP A 28 -0.81 -13.67 3.33
CA ASP A 28 -0.35 -14.33 2.09
C ASP A 28 -1.30 -14.05 0.93
N LEU A 29 -2.60 -14.18 1.20
CA LEU A 29 -3.60 -13.95 0.17
C LEU A 29 -3.62 -12.48 -0.24
N THR A 30 -3.49 -11.60 0.73
CA THR A 30 -3.43 -10.17 0.47
C THR A 30 -2.26 -9.84 -0.46
N ARG A 31 -1.10 -10.42 -0.18
CA ARG A 31 0.08 -10.17 -1.01
C ARG A 31 -0.13 -10.68 -2.44
N THR A 32 -0.80 -11.81 -2.59
CA THR A 32 -1.12 -12.33 -3.90
C THR A 32 -2.01 -11.37 -4.68
N TYR A 33 -3.03 -10.83 -4.02
CA TYR A 33 -3.90 -9.85 -4.66
C TYR A 33 -3.15 -8.58 -5.02
N LEU A 34 -2.25 -8.13 -4.14
CA LEU A 34 -1.47 -6.93 -4.41
C LEU A 34 -0.56 -7.12 -5.62
N GLU A 35 0.02 -8.30 -5.75
CA GLU A 35 0.84 -8.61 -6.92
C GLU A 35 0.01 -8.56 -8.19
N GLN A 36 -1.20 -9.10 -8.15
CA GLN A 36 -2.08 -9.09 -9.31
C GLN A 36 -2.48 -7.67 -9.69
N LEU A 37 -2.84 -6.86 -8.70
CA LEU A 37 -3.21 -5.47 -8.96
C LEU A 37 -2.05 -4.67 -9.51
N SER A 38 -0.85 -4.93 -9.00
CA SER A 38 0.34 -4.27 -9.48
C SER A 38 0.64 -4.68 -10.93
N ALA A 39 0.49 -5.96 -11.23
CA ALA A 39 0.72 -6.46 -12.58
C ALA A 39 -0.28 -5.87 -13.57
N ASN A 40 -1.50 -5.59 -13.09
CA ASN A 40 -2.52 -4.96 -13.93
C ASN A 40 -2.34 -3.45 -14.05
N GLY A 41 -1.39 -2.88 -13.34
CA GLY A 41 -1.14 -1.45 -13.41
C GLY A 41 -2.09 -0.61 -12.57
N GLU A 42 -2.81 -1.22 -11.66
CA GLU A 42 -3.78 -0.49 -10.84
C GLU A 42 -3.17 0.10 -9.58
N ILE A 43 -2.13 -0.54 -9.05
CA ILE A 43 -1.44 -0.04 -7.86
C ILE A 43 0.07 -0.13 -8.06
N MET A 44 0.77 0.61 -7.22
CA MET A 44 2.23 0.53 -7.14
C MET A 44 2.59 -0.08 -5.80
N THR A 45 3.58 -0.98 -5.81
CA THR A 45 4.05 -1.60 -4.58
C THR A 45 5.56 -1.45 -4.48
N TYR A 46 6.05 -1.32 -3.26
CA TYR A 46 7.49 -1.32 -3.02
C TYR A 46 7.77 -1.81 -1.62
N HIS A 47 8.96 -2.35 -1.47
CA HIS A 47 9.37 -2.89 -0.18
C HIS A 47 9.60 -1.78 0.82
N SER A 48 9.17 -2.03 2.04
CA SER A 48 9.37 -1.12 3.15
C SER A 48 10.06 -1.91 4.27
N THR A 49 11.16 -1.39 4.75
CA THR A 49 11.89 -2.02 5.85
C THR A 49 12.02 -1.01 6.96
N ARG A 50 11.73 -1.43 8.18
CA ARG A 50 11.94 -0.56 9.34
C ARG A 50 12.42 -1.40 10.51
N PHE A 51 12.95 -0.73 11.50
CA PHE A 51 13.46 -1.39 12.69
C PHE A 51 12.69 -0.89 13.89
N GLU A 52 12.17 -1.83 14.68
CA GLU A 52 11.47 -1.50 15.92
C GLU A 52 12.01 -2.40 17.01
N SER A 53 12.46 -1.79 18.11
CA SER A 53 12.98 -2.54 19.24
C SER A 53 14.06 -3.52 18.84
N GLY A 54 14.89 -3.13 17.89
CA GLY A 54 15.98 -3.98 17.41
C GLY A 54 15.57 -5.06 16.44
N GLU A 55 14.29 -5.10 16.08
CA GLU A 55 13.80 -6.08 15.12
C GLU A 55 13.60 -5.47 13.76
N LYS A 56 13.95 -6.23 12.75
CA LYS A 56 13.74 -5.81 11.37
C LYS A 56 12.34 -6.22 10.94
N ILE A 57 11.54 -5.25 10.56
CA ILE A 57 10.18 -5.49 10.11
C ILE A 57 10.09 -5.14 8.64
N GLU A 58 9.75 -6.12 7.83
CA GLU A 58 9.60 -5.93 6.40
C GLU A 58 8.14 -5.96 6.02
N GLY A 59 7.78 -5.11 5.06
CA GLY A 59 6.42 -5.07 4.56
C GLY A 59 6.40 -4.59 3.12
N ILE A 60 5.21 -4.51 2.57
CA ILE A 60 5.01 -4.01 1.21
C ILE A 60 4.09 -2.80 1.32
N ARG A 61 4.61 -1.66 0.89
CA ARG A 61 3.83 -0.43 0.89
C ARG A 61 3.13 -0.31 -0.46
N CYS A 62 1.86 0.03 -0.42
CA CYS A 62 1.03 0.05 -1.62
C CYS A 62 0.29 1.36 -1.75
N ARG A 63 0.11 1.80 -2.99
CA ARG A 63 -0.73 2.96 -3.28
C ARG A 63 -1.29 2.83 -4.68
N LEU A 64 -2.38 3.55 -4.94
CA LEU A 64 -2.97 3.56 -6.27
C LEU A 64 -2.05 4.28 -7.25
N VAL A 65 -2.03 3.78 -8.47
CA VAL A 65 -1.31 4.46 -9.54
C VAL A 65 -1.95 5.83 -9.75
N GLY A 66 -1.11 6.86 -9.78
CA GLY A 66 -1.61 8.22 -9.94
C GLY A 66 -1.97 8.92 -8.64
N PHE A 67 -1.85 8.23 -7.50
CA PHE A 67 -2.11 8.87 -6.22
C PHE A 67 -1.05 9.94 -5.94
N VAL A 68 -1.52 11.12 -5.56
CA VAL A 68 -0.63 12.22 -5.21
C VAL A 68 -0.87 12.57 -3.75
N PRO A 69 0.17 12.50 -2.90
CA PRO A 69 -0.01 12.84 -1.48
C PRO A 69 -0.50 14.28 -1.33
N PRO A 70 -1.44 14.50 -0.45
CA PRO A 70 -2.05 15.83 -0.33
C PRO A 70 -1.07 16.93 0.07
N HIS A 71 -0.01 16.58 0.76
CA HIS A 71 0.93 17.63 1.14
C HIS A 71 2.08 17.72 0.17
N ALA A 72 1.94 17.12 -0.94
CA ALA A 72 2.95 17.21 -1.94
C ALA A 72 3.12 18.65 -2.25
N PRO A 73 3.97 19.24 -1.71
CA PRO A 73 3.98 20.62 -1.67
C PRO A 73 4.29 21.21 -2.89
N GLY A 74 3.67 21.55 -2.87
CA GLY A 74 3.86 22.11 -3.82
C GLY A 74 4.95 22.80 -4.24
N ARG A 75 4.94 22.46 -4.25
CA ARG A 75 5.63 22.85 -4.77
C ARG A 75 5.45 23.52 -5.61
N LYS A 76 4.94 23.54 -5.71
CA LYS A 76 4.83 24.08 -6.41
C LYS A 76 4.83 24.93 -6.83
N THR A 77 4.94 25.14 -6.88
CA THR A 77 5.02 25.87 -7.25
C THR A 77 4.97 26.42 -7.77
N LYS A 78 4.83 26.52 -8.06
CA LYS A 78 4.84 27.07 -8.69
C LYS A 78 4.66 27.48 -8.98
#